data_99689032fe903922194ae8f6d86523ae
#
_entry.id   99689032fe903922194ae8f6d86523ae
#
_cell.length_a   1.000
_cell.length_b   1.000
_cell.length_c   1.000
_cell.angle_alpha   90.00
_cell.angle_beta   90.00
_cell.angle_gamma   90.00
#
_symmetry.space_group_name_H-M   'P 1'
#
loop_
_entity.id
_entity.type
_entity.pdbx_description
1 polymer ?
#
loop_
_entity_poly.entity_id
_entity_poly.type
_entity_poly.pdbx_seq_one_letter_code
_entity_poly.pdbx_strand_id
1 'polypeptide(L)'
;MLFRSALGGTTAEHAAYLEQVRAATDIERQATDREKTGVALNVTAVNPVNGERIPVWASDYVLADYGTGAIMAVPAHDQRDLDFARKFNLPIRVVVASEEDPAVTGVATADDGEHINSGPLDGLDTDAAIARIIEVLGERGTGEASVNFRLRDWLISRQRFWGTPIPIVHCPACGEVPVPQEQLPVTLPELAGDDLRPKGSSPLAAATDWVNTTCPSCGGA
;
A
#
# COMPACT_ATOMS: atom_id res chain seq x y z
N MET A 1 11.58 -6.91 4.15
CA MET A 1 12.78 -7.76 4.39
C MET A 1 13.38 -8.40 3.12
N LEU A 2 12.66 -8.44 2.01
CA LEU A 2 13.12 -9.01 0.71
C LEU A 2 14.10 -8.11 -0.08
N PHE A 3 14.19 -6.82 0.22
CA PHE A 3 15.09 -5.89 -0.49
C PHE A 3 16.59 -6.08 -0.19
N ARG A 4 16.96 -6.68 0.93
CA ARG A 4 18.39 -6.83 1.32
C ARG A 4 19.18 -7.80 0.43
N SER A 5 18.54 -8.84 -0.11
CA SER A 5 19.25 -9.86 -0.89
C SER A 5 19.40 -9.50 -2.37
N ALA A 6 18.49 -8.68 -2.92
CA ALA A 6 18.53 -8.26 -4.32
C ALA A 6 19.50 -7.09 -4.58
N LEU A 7 19.86 -6.30 -3.55
CA LEU A 7 20.64 -5.07 -3.69
C LEU A 7 22.16 -5.27 -3.55
N GLY A 8 22.65 -6.49 -3.35
CA GLY A 8 24.10 -6.71 -3.16
C GLY A 8 24.71 -6.02 -1.94
N GLY A 9 23.90 -5.42 -1.08
CA GLY A 9 24.27 -4.68 0.13
C GLY A 9 23.57 -3.32 0.25
N THR A 10 23.41 -2.84 1.48
CA THR A 10 22.85 -1.51 1.77
C THR A 10 23.98 -0.49 1.78
N THR A 11 23.94 0.51 0.91
CA THR A 11 24.90 1.62 0.93
C THR A 11 24.63 2.55 2.13
N ALA A 12 25.60 3.41 2.47
CA ALA A 12 25.41 4.42 3.52
C ALA A 12 24.24 5.37 3.20
N GLU A 13 24.05 5.70 1.92
CA GLU A 13 22.94 6.52 1.43
C GLU A 13 21.58 5.85 1.65
N HIS A 14 21.47 4.56 1.33
CA HIS A 14 20.26 3.77 1.58
C HIS A 14 19.90 3.71 3.07
N ALA A 15 20.92 3.52 3.92
CA ALA A 15 20.74 3.47 5.38
C ALA A 15 20.27 4.82 5.92
N ALA A 16 20.87 5.92 5.48
CA ALA A 16 20.49 7.28 5.88
C ALA A 16 19.05 7.60 5.45
N TYR A 17 18.67 7.24 4.23
CA TYR A 17 17.30 7.44 3.75
C TYR A 17 16.27 6.62 4.54
N LEU A 18 16.59 5.38 4.90
CA LEU A 18 15.72 4.55 5.74
C LEU A 18 15.48 5.17 7.12
N GLU A 19 16.50 5.73 7.75
CA GLU A 19 16.36 6.43 9.04
C GLU A 19 15.50 7.70 8.89
N GLN A 20 15.67 8.46 7.82
CA GLN A 20 14.82 9.61 7.50
C GLN A 20 13.34 9.21 7.36
N VAL A 21 13.05 8.16 6.61
CA VAL A 21 11.67 7.67 6.39
C VAL A 21 11.04 7.14 7.68
N ARG A 22 11.81 6.47 8.53
CA ARG A 22 11.33 5.96 9.83
C ARG A 22 10.96 7.07 10.80
N ALA A 23 11.63 8.21 10.72
CA ALA A 23 11.34 9.37 11.55
C ALA A 23 10.04 10.09 11.16
N ALA A 24 9.55 9.89 9.93
CA ALA A 24 8.32 10.52 9.43
C ALA A 24 7.07 9.77 9.91
N THR A 25 6.05 10.51 10.34
CA THR A 25 4.73 9.97 10.71
C THR A 25 3.93 9.55 9.48
N ASP A 26 2.92 8.67 9.66
CA ASP A 26 2.03 8.25 8.56
C ASP A 26 1.24 9.42 7.95
N ILE A 27 0.89 10.42 8.77
CA ILE A 27 0.20 11.62 8.32
C ILE A 27 1.11 12.45 7.41
N GLU A 28 2.36 12.63 7.79
CA GLU A 28 3.35 13.34 6.97
C GLU A 28 3.62 12.62 5.65
N ARG A 29 3.64 11.28 5.64
CA ARG A 29 3.82 10.49 4.41
C ARG A 29 2.66 10.60 3.43
N GLN A 30 1.43 10.81 3.93
CA GLN A 30 0.23 10.94 3.10
C GLN A 30 -0.02 12.36 2.58
N ALA A 31 0.72 13.36 3.06
CA ALA A 31 0.60 14.74 2.59
C ALA A 31 1.01 14.84 1.11
N THR A 32 0.11 15.35 0.27
CA THR A 32 0.28 15.42 -1.19
C THR A 32 1.16 16.58 -1.64
N ASP A 33 1.26 17.63 -0.84
CA ASP A 33 2.00 18.87 -1.09
C ASP A 33 3.47 18.82 -0.65
N ARG A 34 3.91 17.67 -0.11
CA ARG A 34 5.28 17.50 0.35
C ARG A 34 6.24 17.30 -0.81
N GLU A 35 7.42 17.90 -0.69
CA GLU A 35 8.52 17.65 -1.62
C GLU A 35 8.86 16.17 -1.70
N LYS A 36 8.91 15.59 -2.91
CA LYS A 36 9.21 14.16 -3.11
C LYS A 36 10.64 13.85 -2.68
N THR A 37 10.81 12.78 -1.92
CA THR A 37 12.12 12.28 -1.51
C THR A 37 12.32 10.85 -2.00
N GLY A 38 13.56 10.44 -2.20
CA GLY A 38 13.85 9.09 -2.66
C GLY A 38 15.33 8.83 -2.86
N VAL A 39 15.70 7.57 -2.98
CA VAL A 39 17.06 7.12 -3.25
C VAL A 39 17.06 6.05 -4.34
N ALA A 40 17.97 6.16 -5.30
CA ALA A 40 18.16 5.14 -6.32
C ALA A 40 18.73 3.85 -5.71
N LEU A 41 18.11 2.71 -6.01
CA LEU A 41 18.60 1.43 -5.51
C LEU A 41 19.73 0.83 -6.37
N ASN A 42 20.12 1.51 -7.45
CA ASN A 42 21.17 1.10 -8.38
C ASN A 42 20.96 -0.30 -8.98
N VAL A 43 19.70 -0.71 -9.07
CA VAL A 43 19.25 -1.93 -9.74
C VAL A 43 18.16 -1.58 -10.75
N THR A 44 17.89 -2.50 -11.67
CA THR A 44 16.80 -2.36 -12.63
C THR A 44 15.80 -3.49 -12.48
N ALA A 45 14.53 -3.19 -12.67
CA ALA A 45 13.49 -4.19 -12.89
C ALA A 45 13.25 -4.35 -14.39
N VAL A 46 12.79 -5.53 -14.80
CA VAL A 46 12.37 -5.79 -16.18
C VAL A 46 10.87 -5.59 -16.26
N ASN A 47 10.41 -4.68 -17.11
CA ASN A 47 8.99 -4.54 -17.40
C ASN A 47 8.50 -5.82 -18.09
N PRO A 48 7.55 -6.57 -17.48
CA PRO A 48 7.12 -7.86 -18.02
C PRO A 48 6.34 -7.72 -19.34
N VAL A 49 5.89 -6.52 -19.70
CA VAL A 49 5.11 -6.28 -20.93
C VAL A 49 6.00 -6.19 -22.16
N ASN A 50 7.05 -5.38 -22.10
CA ASN A 50 7.91 -5.04 -23.24
C ASN A 50 9.38 -5.45 -23.08
N GLY A 51 9.78 -5.97 -21.88
CA GLY A 51 11.15 -6.38 -21.61
C GLY A 51 12.12 -5.24 -21.30
N GLU A 52 11.64 -3.99 -21.22
CA GLU A 52 12.47 -2.83 -20.95
C GLU A 52 13.01 -2.85 -19.50
N ARG A 53 14.27 -2.44 -19.33
CA ARG A 53 14.86 -2.27 -18.00
C ARG A 53 14.52 -0.89 -17.47
N ILE A 54 13.84 -0.85 -16.32
CA ILE A 54 13.44 0.37 -15.65
C ILE A 54 14.20 0.52 -14.32
N PRO A 55 14.60 1.75 -13.92
CA PRO A 55 15.31 1.98 -12.67
C PRO A 55 14.40 1.73 -11.47
N VAL A 56 14.99 1.20 -10.39
CA VAL A 56 14.27 0.99 -9.14
C VAL A 56 14.72 2.00 -8.08
N TRP A 57 13.74 2.64 -7.45
CA TRP A 57 13.93 3.65 -6.42
C TRP A 57 13.20 3.27 -5.14
N ALA A 58 13.69 3.69 -4.00
CA ALA A 58 12.93 3.72 -2.75
C ALA A 58 12.44 5.14 -2.50
N SER A 59 11.15 5.27 -2.17
CA SER A 59 10.52 6.57 -1.90
C SER A 59 9.47 6.45 -0.81
N ASP A 60 9.33 7.51 -0.01
CA ASP A 60 8.41 7.56 1.13
C ASP A 60 6.94 7.79 0.74
N TYR A 61 6.66 8.23 -0.50
CA TYR A 61 5.27 8.36 -0.97
C TYR A 61 4.65 7.03 -1.42
N VAL A 62 5.46 5.97 -1.59
CA VAL A 62 4.99 4.62 -1.90
C VAL A 62 4.54 3.95 -0.62
N LEU A 63 3.25 3.65 -0.51
CA LEU A 63 2.66 3.05 0.69
C LEU A 63 3.02 1.57 0.78
N ALA A 64 3.58 1.15 1.92
CA ALA A 64 4.02 -0.23 2.14
C ALA A 64 2.86 -1.23 2.31
N ASP A 65 1.68 -0.73 2.68
CA ASP A 65 0.44 -1.48 2.88
C ASP A 65 -0.44 -1.55 1.63
N TYR A 66 0.01 -0.96 0.51
CA TYR A 66 -0.66 -1.06 -0.78
C TYR A 66 -0.04 -2.19 -1.62
N GLY A 67 -0.78 -3.28 -1.76
CA GLY A 67 -0.29 -4.47 -2.45
C GLY A 67 0.95 -5.07 -1.79
N THR A 68 2.04 -5.16 -2.53
CA THR A 68 3.34 -5.66 -2.03
C THR A 68 4.26 -4.55 -1.50
N GLY A 69 3.81 -3.29 -1.53
CA GLY A 69 4.65 -2.12 -1.26
C GLY A 69 5.62 -1.78 -2.40
N ALA A 70 5.47 -2.42 -3.56
CA ALA A 70 6.19 -2.09 -4.79
C ALA A 70 5.19 -1.71 -5.88
N ILE A 71 5.43 -0.59 -6.53
CA ILE A 71 4.61 -0.07 -7.63
C ILE A 71 5.45 0.08 -8.90
N MET A 72 4.83 -0.05 -10.05
CA MET A 72 5.36 0.45 -11.31
C MET A 72 4.78 1.85 -11.52
N ALA A 73 5.64 2.88 -11.44
CA ALA A 73 5.23 4.26 -11.57
C ALA A 73 4.78 4.59 -13.00
N VAL A 74 3.81 5.49 -13.12
CA VAL A 74 3.26 5.97 -14.40
C VAL A 74 3.31 7.50 -14.49
N PRO A 75 4.50 8.11 -14.61
CA PRO A 75 4.70 9.55 -14.45
C PRO A 75 3.85 10.43 -15.35
N ALA A 76 3.47 9.96 -16.54
CA ALA A 76 2.61 10.74 -17.43
C ALA A 76 1.14 10.80 -16.95
N HIS A 77 0.70 9.85 -16.09
CA HIS A 77 -0.72 9.65 -15.75
C HIS A 77 -1.02 9.63 -14.24
N ASP A 78 -0.01 9.78 -13.39
CA ASP A 78 -0.15 10.03 -11.94
C ASP A 78 0.69 11.24 -11.54
N GLN A 79 0.07 12.24 -10.93
CA GLN A 79 0.76 13.50 -10.59
C GLN A 79 1.89 13.30 -9.58
N ARG A 80 1.75 12.37 -8.63
CA ARG A 80 2.79 12.08 -7.63
C ARG A 80 4.02 11.46 -8.28
N ASP A 81 3.79 10.56 -9.24
CA ASP A 81 4.85 9.93 -10.03
C ASP A 81 5.52 10.95 -10.95
N LEU A 82 4.74 11.87 -11.55
CA LEU A 82 5.24 12.95 -12.38
C LEU A 82 6.17 13.89 -11.59
N ASP A 83 5.72 14.33 -10.42
CA ASP A 83 6.51 15.20 -9.53
C ASP A 83 7.83 14.52 -9.14
N PHE A 84 7.76 13.23 -8.84
CA PHE A 84 8.95 12.42 -8.52
C PHE A 84 9.89 12.32 -9.72
N ALA A 85 9.36 11.95 -10.88
CA ALA A 85 10.15 11.79 -12.10
C ALA A 85 10.85 13.10 -12.52
N ARG A 86 10.15 14.24 -12.41
CA ARG A 86 10.72 15.57 -12.69
C ARG A 86 11.82 15.93 -11.72
N LYS A 87 11.60 15.69 -10.42
CA LYS A 87 12.61 15.97 -9.38
C LYS A 87 13.90 15.20 -9.59
N PHE A 88 13.79 13.92 -9.94
CA PHE A 88 14.95 13.02 -10.11
C PHE A 88 15.39 12.86 -11.57
N ASN A 89 14.83 13.68 -12.48
CA ASN A 89 15.15 13.67 -13.89
C ASN A 89 15.01 12.27 -14.53
N LEU A 90 13.92 11.57 -14.18
CA LEU A 90 13.59 10.25 -14.72
C LEU A 90 12.79 10.38 -16.03
N PRO A 91 12.84 9.38 -16.91
CA PRO A 91 12.05 9.37 -18.13
C PRO A 91 10.54 9.44 -17.84
N ILE A 92 9.83 10.26 -18.61
CA ILE A 92 8.37 10.36 -18.59
C ILE A 92 7.89 9.89 -19.96
N ARG A 93 7.05 8.84 -19.98
CA ARG A 93 6.50 8.27 -21.21
C ARG A 93 4.98 8.35 -21.16
N VAL A 94 4.39 8.98 -22.15
CA VAL A 94 2.94 8.99 -22.35
C VAL A 94 2.52 7.62 -22.88
N VAL A 95 1.62 6.95 -22.17
CA VAL A 95 1.12 5.60 -22.49
C VAL A 95 -0.40 5.55 -22.73
N VAL A 96 -1.09 6.65 -22.46
CA VAL A 96 -2.46 6.90 -22.88
C VAL A 96 -2.45 8.21 -23.68
N ALA A 97 -3.04 8.20 -24.87
CA ALA A 97 -3.04 9.37 -25.75
C ALA A 97 -3.68 10.57 -25.06
N SER A 98 -3.01 11.71 -25.11
CA SER A 98 -3.46 12.98 -24.54
C SER A 98 -3.08 14.14 -25.47
N GLU A 99 -3.82 15.24 -25.41
CA GLU A 99 -3.55 16.44 -26.22
C GLU A 99 -2.29 17.18 -25.74
N GLU A 100 -1.97 17.07 -24.45
CA GLU A 100 -0.83 17.74 -23.82
C GLU A 100 0.26 16.75 -23.42
N ASP A 101 1.51 17.19 -23.46
CA ASP A 101 2.64 16.40 -22.96
C ASP A 101 2.89 16.71 -21.47
N PRO A 102 2.63 15.76 -20.56
CA PRO A 102 2.87 15.95 -19.14
C PRO A 102 4.31 16.29 -18.76
N ALA A 103 5.28 15.84 -19.56
CA ALA A 103 6.68 16.19 -19.34
C ALA A 103 6.93 17.70 -19.52
N VAL A 104 6.18 18.33 -20.42
CA VAL A 104 6.27 19.77 -20.71
C VAL A 104 5.40 20.58 -19.77
N THR A 105 4.11 20.22 -19.65
CA THR A 105 3.14 21.00 -18.85
C THR A 105 3.37 20.87 -17.35
N GLY A 106 3.89 19.74 -16.89
CA GLY A 106 4.03 19.41 -15.48
C GLY A 106 2.71 18.99 -14.81
N VAL A 107 1.69 18.69 -15.62
CA VAL A 107 0.38 18.20 -15.17
C VAL A 107 0.16 16.81 -15.77
N ALA A 108 -0.06 15.82 -14.90
CA ALA A 108 -0.35 14.46 -15.35
C ALA A 108 -1.75 14.39 -15.94
N THR A 109 -1.89 13.57 -16.99
CA THR A 109 -3.18 13.32 -17.65
C THR A 109 -3.75 12.00 -17.14
N ALA A 110 -4.84 12.07 -16.37
CA ALA A 110 -5.48 10.88 -15.76
C ALA A 110 -6.75 10.45 -16.52
N ASP A 111 -6.95 10.97 -17.72
CA ASP A 111 -8.13 10.72 -18.53
C ASP A 111 -8.05 9.35 -19.22
N ASP A 112 -9.20 8.78 -19.53
CA ASP A 112 -9.32 7.60 -20.38
C ASP A 112 -8.94 7.95 -21.83
N GLY A 113 -8.28 7.01 -22.51
CA GLY A 113 -7.89 7.21 -23.89
C GLY A 113 -7.33 5.94 -24.53
N GLU A 114 -6.90 6.09 -25.78
CA GLU A 114 -6.24 5.02 -26.51
C GLU A 114 -4.81 4.81 -25.98
N HIS A 115 -4.45 3.55 -25.71
CA HIS A 115 -3.10 3.21 -25.28
C HIS A 115 -2.09 3.35 -26.43
N ILE A 116 -0.95 3.97 -26.12
CA ILE A 116 0.19 4.19 -27.03
C ILE A 116 1.49 3.84 -26.30
N ASN A 117 2.55 3.55 -27.03
CA ASN A 117 3.85 3.19 -26.46
C ASN A 117 3.80 2.04 -25.44
N SER A 118 2.79 1.19 -25.53
CA SER A 118 2.45 0.13 -24.58
C SER A 118 2.53 -1.28 -25.20
N GLY A 119 3.08 -1.39 -26.41
CA GLY A 119 3.31 -2.65 -27.13
C GLY A 119 2.01 -3.43 -27.40
N PRO A 120 1.75 -4.56 -26.74
CA PRO A 120 0.55 -5.37 -27.02
C PRO A 120 -0.77 -4.69 -26.64
N LEU A 121 -0.73 -3.50 -26.03
CA LEU A 121 -1.89 -2.74 -25.60
C LEU A 121 -2.16 -1.53 -26.51
N ASP A 122 -1.27 -1.23 -27.47
CA ASP A 122 -1.41 -0.08 -28.36
C ASP A 122 -2.71 -0.17 -29.16
N GLY A 123 -3.43 0.94 -29.25
CA GLY A 123 -4.71 1.04 -29.94
C GLY A 123 -5.93 0.56 -29.14
N LEU A 124 -5.74 0.05 -27.91
CA LEU A 124 -6.82 -0.38 -27.04
C LEU A 124 -7.28 0.77 -26.13
N ASP A 125 -8.57 0.81 -25.83
CA ASP A 125 -9.10 1.62 -24.73
C ASP A 125 -8.71 1.03 -23.36
N THR A 126 -8.97 1.75 -22.28
CA THR A 126 -8.58 1.37 -20.93
C THR A 126 -9.14 0.00 -20.50
N ASP A 127 -10.41 -0.28 -20.76
CA ASP A 127 -11.04 -1.54 -20.35
C ASP A 127 -10.49 -2.74 -21.12
N ALA A 128 -10.34 -2.59 -22.44
CA ALA A 128 -9.74 -3.60 -23.30
C ALA A 128 -8.26 -3.83 -22.95
N ALA A 129 -7.51 -2.77 -22.64
CA ALA A 129 -6.12 -2.86 -22.25
C ALA A 129 -5.94 -3.60 -20.90
N ILE A 130 -6.80 -3.34 -19.92
CA ILE A 130 -6.81 -4.07 -18.63
C ILE A 130 -7.08 -5.56 -18.87
N ALA A 131 -8.09 -5.92 -19.65
CA ALA A 131 -8.37 -7.31 -19.97
C ALA A 131 -7.19 -7.97 -20.70
N ARG A 132 -6.61 -7.30 -21.68
CA ARG A 132 -5.49 -7.84 -22.48
C ARG A 132 -4.22 -8.01 -21.66
N ILE A 133 -3.88 -7.07 -20.76
CA ILE A 133 -2.67 -7.22 -19.94
C ILE A 133 -2.78 -8.38 -18.96
N ILE A 134 -3.96 -8.61 -18.38
CA ILE A 134 -4.22 -9.76 -17.51
C ILE A 134 -3.99 -11.07 -18.25
N GLU A 135 -4.48 -11.20 -19.49
CA GLU A 135 -4.24 -12.37 -20.33
C GLU A 135 -2.74 -12.56 -20.61
N VAL A 136 -2.05 -11.51 -21.04
CA VAL A 136 -0.61 -11.56 -21.37
C VAL A 136 0.23 -11.98 -20.15
N LEU A 137 -0.06 -11.45 -18.97
CA LEU A 137 0.65 -11.81 -17.76
C LEU A 137 0.32 -13.25 -17.30
N GLY A 138 -0.94 -13.66 -17.46
CA GLY A 138 -1.38 -15.03 -17.19
C GLY A 138 -0.71 -16.08 -18.11
N GLU A 139 -0.66 -15.81 -19.42
CA GLU A 139 0.03 -16.65 -20.40
C GLU A 139 1.52 -16.84 -20.08
N ARG A 140 2.15 -15.82 -19.51
CA ARG A 140 3.57 -15.84 -19.10
C ARG A 140 3.79 -16.42 -17.70
N GLY A 141 2.72 -16.68 -16.93
CA GLY A 141 2.81 -17.15 -15.55
C GLY A 141 3.42 -16.10 -14.59
N THR A 142 3.35 -14.79 -14.95
CA THR A 142 3.93 -13.70 -14.18
C THR A 142 2.89 -12.83 -13.48
N GLY A 143 1.60 -13.10 -13.69
CA GLY A 143 0.49 -12.40 -13.05
C GLY A 143 -0.83 -13.15 -13.21
N GLU A 144 -1.81 -12.77 -12.42
CA GLU A 144 -3.16 -13.34 -12.45
C GLU A 144 -4.20 -12.25 -12.19
N ALA A 145 -5.44 -12.51 -12.62
CA ALA A 145 -6.56 -11.63 -12.32
C ALA A 145 -6.80 -11.59 -10.81
N SER A 146 -6.94 -10.39 -10.26
CA SER A 146 -7.22 -10.19 -8.84
C SER A 146 -8.31 -9.15 -8.65
N VAL A 147 -9.21 -9.39 -7.70
CA VAL A 147 -10.25 -8.45 -7.30
C VAL A 147 -9.95 -7.95 -5.89
N ASN A 148 -9.59 -6.68 -5.78
CA ASN A 148 -9.34 -6.04 -4.49
C ASN A 148 -10.53 -5.14 -4.14
N PHE A 149 -11.17 -5.43 -3.02
CA PHE A 149 -12.23 -4.58 -2.51
C PHE A 149 -11.62 -3.36 -1.82
N ARG A 150 -11.93 -2.15 -2.30
CA ARG A 150 -11.51 -0.89 -1.67
C ARG A 150 -12.27 -0.56 -0.40
N LEU A 151 -13.24 -1.39 -0.02
CA LEU A 151 -13.97 -1.22 1.23
C LEU A 151 -13.02 -1.48 2.39
N ARG A 152 -12.57 -0.43 3.05
CA ARG A 152 -11.86 -0.55 4.33
C ARG A 152 -12.89 -0.86 5.40
N ASP A 153 -12.55 -1.74 6.34
CA ASP A 153 -13.33 -2.08 7.54
C ASP A 153 -13.51 -0.90 8.50
N TRP A 154 -13.83 0.25 7.96
CA TRP A 154 -13.69 1.52 8.64
C TRP A 154 -14.74 1.71 9.75
N LEU A 155 -15.89 1.13 9.59
CA LEU A 155 -17.02 1.28 10.50
C LEU A 155 -17.17 0.10 11.45
N ILE A 156 -16.73 -1.10 11.07
CA ILE A 156 -16.92 -2.32 11.87
C ILE A 156 -15.70 -2.59 12.75
N SER A 157 -14.49 -2.44 12.22
CA SER A 157 -13.24 -2.84 12.89
C SER A 157 -12.59 -1.76 13.76
N ARG A 158 -13.19 -0.59 13.92
CA ARG A 158 -12.64 0.45 14.78
C ARG A 158 -12.70 0.04 16.23
N GLN A 159 -11.54 -0.31 16.77
CA GLN A 159 -11.32 -0.59 18.17
C GLN A 159 -11.32 0.71 18.99
N ARG A 160 -12.50 1.28 19.18
CA ARG A 160 -12.76 2.45 20.03
C ARG A 160 -13.59 2.01 21.23
N PHE A 161 -13.69 2.83 22.27
CA PHE A 161 -14.58 2.59 23.41
C PHE A 161 -16.06 2.48 22.99
N TRP A 162 -16.41 2.95 21.84
CA TRP A 162 -17.73 2.81 21.22
C TRP A 162 -17.63 1.95 19.95
N GLY A 163 -18.72 1.36 19.55
CA GLY A 163 -18.83 0.49 18.38
C GLY A 163 -19.06 -0.97 18.77
N THR A 164 -19.01 -1.84 17.78
CA THR A 164 -19.23 -3.28 17.98
C THR A 164 -17.89 -3.99 17.99
N PRO A 165 -17.49 -4.65 19.09
CA PRO A 165 -16.31 -5.50 19.11
C PRO A 165 -16.43 -6.63 18.08
N ILE A 166 -15.34 -6.92 17.38
CA ILE A 166 -15.27 -8.10 16.53
C ILE A 166 -15.03 -9.30 17.43
N PRO A 167 -15.92 -10.32 17.44
CA PRO A 167 -15.86 -11.43 18.38
C PRO A 167 -14.79 -12.47 17.98
N ILE A 168 -13.53 -12.05 17.95
CA ILE A 168 -12.36 -12.86 17.64
C ILE A 168 -11.34 -12.73 18.78
N VAL A 169 -10.87 -13.86 19.27
CA VAL A 169 -9.78 -13.98 20.24
C VAL A 169 -8.48 -14.31 19.50
N HIS A 170 -7.44 -13.53 19.74
CA HIS A 170 -6.10 -13.79 19.21
C HIS A 170 -5.33 -14.65 20.20
N CYS A 171 -5.24 -15.95 19.93
CA CYS A 171 -4.54 -16.89 20.79
C CYS A 171 -3.12 -17.16 20.27
N PRO A 172 -2.07 -17.08 21.11
CA PRO A 172 -0.70 -17.36 20.67
C PRO A 172 -0.50 -18.78 20.10
N ALA A 173 -1.29 -19.75 20.59
CA ALA A 173 -1.20 -21.15 20.15
C ALA A 173 -2.14 -21.50 19.01
N CYS A 174 -3.36 -20.91 18.95
CA CYS A 174 -4.40 -21.29 18.00
C CYS A 174 -4.61 -20.28 16.87
N GLY A 175 -3.99 -19.08 16.94
CA GLY A 175 -4.22 -18.00 16.01
C GLY A 175 -5.54 -17.26 16.29
N GLU A 176 -6.28 -16.90 15.27
CA GLU A 176 -7.56 -16.22 15.34
C GLU A 176 -8.68 -17.22 15.61
N VAL A 177 -9.35 -17.09 16.77
CA VAL A 177 -10.40 -17.99 17.21
C VAL A 177 -11.70 -17.22 17.40
N PRO A 178 -12.79 -17.57 16.72
CA PRO A 178 -14.08 -16.92 16.93
C PRO A 178 -14.63 -17.23 18.33
N VAL A 179 -15.24 -16.21 18.92
CA VAL A 179 -15.99 -16.39 20.19
C VAL A 179 -17.21 -17.27 19.92
N PRO A 180 -17.45 -18.32 20.72
CA PRO A 180 -18.61 -19.19 20.57
C PRO A 180 -19.92 -18.40 20.68
N GLN A 181 -20.94 -18.85 19.95
CA GLN A 181 -22.24 -18.18 19.90
C GLN A 181 -22.90 -18.02 21.29
N GLU A 182 -22.64 -18.97 22.18
CA GLU A 182 -23.17 -18.99 23.55
C GLU A 182 -22.56 -17.90 24.44
N GLN A 183 -21.41 -17.35 24.03
CA GLN A 183 -20.70 -16.28 24.75
C GLN A 183 -20.96 -14.90 24.14
N LEU A 184 -21.82 -14.78 23.16
CA LEU A 184 -22.24 -13.51 22.56
C LEU A 184 -23.43 -12.92 23.33
N PRO A 185 -23.56 -11.58 23.38
CA PRO A 185 -22.68 -10.57 22.76
C PRO A 185 -21.39 -10.31 23.57
N VAL A 186 -20.29 -9.98 22.87
CA VAL A 186 -19.11 -9.42 23.52
C VAL A 186 -19.42 -7.97 23.88
N THR A 187 -19.53 -7.67 25.17
CA THR A 187 -19.82 -6.31 25.65
C THR A 187 -18.55 -5.51 25.88
N LEU A 188 -18.62 -4.21 25.63
CA LEU A 188 -17.51 -3.30 25.93
C LEU A 188 -17.32 -3.14 27.44
N PRO A 189 -16.07 -2.95 27.90
CA PRO A 189 -15.81 -2.67 29.32
C PRO A 189 -16.28 -1.26 29.67
N GLU A 190 -16.61 -1.03 30.94
CA GLU A 190 -16.92 0.30 31.45
C GLU A 190 -15.61 1.09 31.64
N LEU A 191 -15.37 2.07 30.77
CA LEU A 191 -14.24 2.98 30.86
C LEU A 191 -14.77 4.39 31.16
N ALA A 192 -14.08 5.14 32.03
CA ALA A 192 -14.48 6.48 32.41
C ALA A 192 -13.30 7.44 32.65
N GLY A 193 -13.55 8.72 32.54
CA GLY A 193 -12.58 9.76 32.88
C GLY A 193 -11.30 9.71 32.04
N ASP A 194 -10.16 9.56 32.72
CA ASP A 194 -8.83 9.60 32.10
C ASP A 194 -8.52 8.40 31.17
N ASP A 195 -9.26 7.29 31.32
CA ASP A 195 -9.09 6.11 30.45
C ASP A 195 -9.57 6.36 29.04
N LEU A 196 -10.47 7.35 28.84
CA LEU A 196 -11.00 7.75 27.53
C LEU A 196 -10.14 8.79 26.83
N ARG A 197 -9.14 9.36 27.51
CA ARG A 197 -8.27 10.38 26.89
C ARG A 197 -7.35 9.74 25.86
N PRO A 198 -7.13 10.40 24.70
CA PRO A 198 -6.19 9.92 23.68
C PRO A 198 -4.76 9.85 24.27
N LYS A 199 -4.21 8.64 24.33
CA LYS A 199 -2.83 8.38 24.80
C LYS A 199 -1.97 7.73 23.69
N GLY A 200 -2.37 7.86 22.41
CA GLY A 200 -1.68 7.22 21.28
C GLY A 200 -1.99 5.74 21.08
N SER A 201 -2.72 5.12 22.02
CA SER A 201 -3.19 3.73 21.96
C SER A 201 -4.71 3.66 22.09
N SER A 202 -5.31 2.52 21.71
CA SER A 202 -6.74 2.30 21.91
C SER A 202 -7.09 2.36 23.40
N PRO A 203 -8.14 3.07 23.84
CA PRO A 203 -8.61 3.02 25.21
C PRO A 203 -8.92 1.60 25.70
N LEU A 204 -9.40 0.72 24.81
CA LEU A 204 -9.67 -0.69 25.15
C LEU A 204 -8.40 -1.47 25.50
N ALA A 205 -7.23 -1.09 24.98
CA ALA A 205 -5.96 -1.75 25.33
C ALA A 205 -5.57 -1.57 26.81
N ALA A 206 -6.09 -0.53 27.46
CA ALA A 206 -5.89 -0.28 28.89
C ALA A 206 -6.80 -1.14 29.79
N ALA A 207 -7.87 -1.70 29.23
CA ALA A 207 -8.79 -2.59 29.94
C ALA A 207 -8.24 -4.03 29.99
N THR A 208 -7.17 -4.24 30.74
CA THR A 208 -6.39 -5.49 30.75
C THR A 208 -7.24 -6.72 31.05
N ASP A 209 -8.21 -6.62 31.95
CA ASP A 209 -9.10 -7.72 32.35
C ASP A 209 -10.09 -8.08 31.21
N TRP A 210 -10.37 -7.13 30.32
CA TRP A 210 -11.22 -7.35 29.15
C TRP A 210 -10.42 -7.86 27.95
N VAL A 211 -9.19 -7.35 27.77
CA VAL A 211 -8.32 -7.76 26.65
C VAL A 211 -7.77 -9.16 26.88
N ASN A 212 -7.34 -9.47 28.10
CA ASN A 212 -6.79 -10.78 28.44
C ASN A 212 -7.94 -11.75 28.77
N THR A 213 -8.30 -12.53 27.77
CA THR A 213 -9.38 -13.52 27.88
C THR A 213 -8.87 -14.92 27.63
N THR A 214 -9.64 -15.91 28.08
CA THR A 214 -9.31 -17.32 27.84
C THR A 214 -9.68 -17.74 26.42
N CYS A 215 -8.77 -18.40 25.74
CA CYS A 215 -9.03 -18.94 24.41
C CYS A 215 -10.13 -20.00 24.46
N PRO A 216 -11.23 -19.86 23.70
CA PRO A 216 -12.33 -20.84 23.71
C PRO A 216 -11.96 -22.17 23.08
N SER A 217 -10.87 -22.23 22.31
CA SER A 217 -10.40 -23.47 21.64
C SER A 217 -9.47 -24.30 22.52
N CYS A 218 -8.47 -23.68 23.17
CA CYS A 218 -7.45 -24.41 23.93
C CYS A 218 -7.45 -24.13 25.44
N GLY A 219 -8.23 -23.18 25.92
CA GLY A 219 -8.27 -22.77 27.34
C GLY A 219 -7.04 -21.98 27.82
N GLY A 220 -6.11 -21.64 26.92
CA GLY A 220 -4.95 -20.81 27.25
C GLY A 220 -5.31 -19.34 27.38
N ALA A 221 -4.49 -18.58 28.13
CA ALA A 221 -4.60 -17.13 28.27
C ALA A 221 -3.84 -16.40 27.16
#